data_4efd4ae3a5f5e26d73bd39af0b7479b2
#
_entry.id   4efd4ae3a5f5e26d73bd39af0b7479b2
#
_cell.length_a   1.000
_cell.length_b   1.000
_cell.length_c   1.000
_cell.angle_alpha   90.00
_cell.angle_beta   90.00
_cell.angle_gamma   90.00
#
_symmetry.space_group_name_H-M   'P 1'
#
loop_
_entity.id
_entity.type
_entity.pdbx_description
1 polymer ?
#
loop_
_entity_poly.entity_id
_entity_poly.type
_entity_poly.pdbx_seq_one_letter_code
_entity_poly.pdbx_strand_id
1 'polypeptide(L)'
;MVPQTPAQLAVVVYHSLAVCYGEAVSQLRESRGKQYNALSIIGGGSNAAYLNRLTAEATGCTVYVGPGEATAIGNAAAQMLSFGELGSVSEIRECVRHSFDVTIVQKK
;
A
#
# COMPACT_ATOMS: atom_id res chain seq x y z
N MET A 1 10.51 21.39 -14.61
CA MET A 1 11.81 20.74 -14.81
C MET A 1 11.71 19.67 -15.87
N VAL A 2 12.60 19.71 -16.85
CA VAL A 2 12.67 18.67 -17.89
C VAL A 2 13.65 17.59 -17.40
N PRO A 3 13.20 16.35 -17.20
CA PRO A 3 14.11 15.29 -16.75
C PRO A 3 15.12 14.93 -17.83
N GLN A 4 16.38 14.86 -17.44
CA GLN A 4 17.48 14.57 -18.36
C GLN A 4 18.13 13.22 -18.11
N THR A 5 17.80 12.57 -16.99
CA THR A 5 18.33 11.25 -16.64
C THR A 5 17.17 10.32 -16.26
N PRO A 6 17.37 8.98 -16.37
CA PRO A 6 16.35 8.05 -15.89
C PRO A 6 15.95 8.26 -14.43
N ALA A 7 16.92 8.63 -13.57
CA ALA A 7 16.63 8.91 -12.16
C ALA A 7 15.73 10.13 -11.99
N GLN A 8 15.98 11.20 -12.75
CA GLN A 8 15.15 12.39 -12.73
C GLN A 8 13.75 12.12 -13.26
N LEU A 9 13.65 11.30 -14.31
CA LEU A 9 12.36 10.89 -14.85
C LEU A 9 11.56 10.11 -13.81
N ALA A 10 12.21 9.19 -13.10
CA ALA A 10 11.56 8.42 -12.05
C ALA A 10 11.03 9.32 -10.92
N VAL A 11 11.79 10.33 -10.52
CA VAL A 11 11.35 11.29 -9.49
C VAL A 11 10.09 12.04 -9.95
N VAL A 12 10.05 12.51 -11.19
CA VAL A 12 8.89 13.20 -11.74
C VAL A 12 7.67 12.28 -11.77
N VAL A 13 7.85 11.04 -12.21
CA VAL A 13 6.76 10.05 -12.26
C VAL A 13 6.24 9.75 -10.86
N TYR A 14 7.13 9.55 -9.89
CA TYR A 14 6.73 9.25 -8.51
C TYR A 14 5.96 10.41 -7.87
N HIS A 15 6.39 11.65 -8.08
CA HIS A 15 5.66 12.81 -7.59
C HIS A 15 4.28 12.91 -8.22
N SER A 16 4.17 12.67 -9.52
CA SER A 16 2.90 12.69 -10.23
C SER A 16 1.95 11.61 -9.70
N LEU A 17 2.47 10.40 -9.47
CA LEU A 17 1.67 9.30 -8.91
C LEU A 17 1.20 9.64 -7.50
N ALA A 18 2.07 10.20 -6.67
CA ALA A 18 1.71 10.56 -5.30
C ALA A 18 0.61 11.62 -5.28
N VAL A 19 0.66 12.61 -6.16
CA VAL A 19 -0.40 13.62 -6.31
C VAL A 19 -1.71 12.97 -6.71
N CYS A 20 -1.68 12.03 -7.67
CA CYS A 20 -2.87 11.27 -8.07
C CYS A 20 -3.46 10.48 -6.91
N TYR A 21 -2.63 9.85 -6.10
CA TYR A 21 -3.09 9.08 -4.94
C TYR A 21 -3.72 10.01 -3.90
N GLY A 22 -3.13 11.18 -3.66
CA GLY A 22 -3.68 12.17 -2.76
C GLY A 22 -5.06 12.65 -3.21
N GLU A 23 -5.23 12.92 -4.50
CA GLU A 23 -6.50 13.31 -5.08
C GLU A 23 -7.55 12.19 -4.95
N ALA A 24 -7.15 10.95 -5.24
CA ALA A 24 -8.04 9.79 -5.13
C ALA A 24 -8.53 9.59 -3.71
N VAL A 25 -7.65 9.71 -2.72
CA VAL A 25 -8.02 9.59 -1.30
C VAL A 25 -8.95 10.72 -0.89
N SER A 26 -8.68 11.95 -1.34
CA SER A 26 -9.56 13.09 -1.08
C SER A 26 -10.96 12.88 -1.63
N GLN A 27 -11.06 12.37 -2.86
CA GLN A 27 -12.34 12.07 -3.49
C GLN A 27 -13.10 10.97 -2.73
N LEU A 28 -12.38 9.95 -2.26
CA LEU A 28 -12.98 8.88 -1.46
C LEU A 28 -13.52 9.41 -0.13
N ARG A 29 -12.77 10.30 0.53
CA ARG A 29 -13.22 10.94 1.76
C ARG A 29 -14.50 11.73 1.55
N GLU A 30 -14.56 12.52 0.48
CA GLU A 30 -15.76 13.31 0.15
C GLU A 30 -16.94 12.41 -0.21
N SER A 31 -16.70 11.42 -1.07
CA SER A 31 -17.73 10.52 -1.59
C SER A 31 -18.37 9.67 -0.49
N ARG A 32 -17.56 9.20 0.46
CA ARG A 32 -18.01 8.30 1.53
C ARG A 32 -18.33 9.01 2.83
N GLY A 33 -17.92 10.27 2.96
CA GLY A 33 -18.07 11.01 4.22
C GLY A 33 -17.27 10.42 5.36
N LYS A 34 -16.20 9.66 5.06
CA LYS A 34 -15.36 9.00 6.06
C LYS A 34 -13.94 9.56 6.02
N GLN A 35 -13.29 9.56 7.18
CA GLN A 35 -11.88 9.89 7.30
C GLN A 35 -11.06 8.61 7.17
N TYR A 36 -10.36 8.48 6.05
CA TYR A 36 -9.44 7.37 5.84
C TYR A 36 -8.04 7.81 6.29
N ASN A 37 -7.52 7.16 7.33
CA ASN A 37 -6.24 7.52 7.93
C ASN A 37 -5.13 6.50 7.64
N ALA A 38 -5.48 5.39 7.05
CA ALA A 38 -4.53 4.31 6.73
C ALA A 38 -4.68 3.89 5.27
N LEU A 39 -3.56 3.58 4.64
CA LEU A 39 -3.50 3.13 3.26
C LEU A 39 -2.56 1.93 3.18
N SER A 40 -3.00 0.87 2.54
CA SER A 40 -2.17 -0.31 2.32
C SER A 40 -1.67 -0.36 0.88
N ILE A 41 -0.36 -0.55 0.72
CA ILE A 41 0.28 -0.75 -0.58
C ILE A 41 0.79 -2.19 -0.62
N ILE A 42 0.29 -2.96 -1.57
CA ILE A 42 0.61 -4.38 -1.71
C ILE A 42 1.12 -4.67 -3.12
N GLY A 43 1.73 -5.84 -3.28
CA GLY A 43 2.23 -6.28 -4.58
C GLY A 43 3.57 -5.64 -4.95
N GLY A 44 3.91 -5.66 -6.23
CA GLY A 44 5.19 -5.17 -6.73
C GLY A 44 5.46 -3.69 -6.46
N GLY A 45 4.41 -2.87 -6.42
CA GLY A 45 4.54 -1.44 -6.13
C GLY A 45 5.04 -1.13 -4.73
N SER A 46 4.94 -2.09 -3.80
CA SER A 46 5.39 -1.89 -2.42
C SER A 46 6.91 -1.74 -2.29
N ASN A 47 7.67 -2.09 -3.33
CA ASN A 47 9.12 -2.00 -3.31
C ASN A 47 9.68 -0.59 -3.57
N ALA A 48 8.83 0.35 -3.96
CA ALA A 48 9.24 1.73 -4.25
C ALA A 48 9.19 2.59 -2.99
N ALA A 49 10.22 2.50 -2.15
CA ALA A 49 10.26 3.20 -0.84
C ALA A 49 10.08 4.72 -0.97
N TYR A 50 10.68 5.32 -1.98
CA TYR A 50 10.55 6.77 -2.21
C TYR A 50 9.11 7.16 -2.53
N LEU A 51 8.46 6.41 -3.42
CA LEU A 51 7.05 6.63 -3.76
C LEU A 51 6.15 6.44 -2.54
N ASN A 52 6.42 5.43 -1.73
CA ASN A 52 5.63 5.15 -0.53
C ASN A 52 5.67 6.32 0.45
N ARG A 53 6.85 6.93 0.61
CA ARG A 53 7.00 8.11 1.47
C ARG A 53 6.25 9.32 0.90
N LEU A 54 6.35 9.55 -0.41
CA LEU A 54 5.61 10.62 -1.07
C LEU A 54 4.10 10.41 -0.95
N THR A 55 3.65 9.16 -1.04
CA THR A 55 2.24 8.82 -0.88
C THR A 55 1.74 9.14 0.52
N ALA A 56 2.52 8.81 1.55
CA ALA A 56 2.17 9.15 2.93
C ALA A 56 2.04 10.66 3.12
N GLU A 57 2.95 11.43 2.55
CA GLU A 57 2.91 12.89 2.63
C GLU A 57 1.71 13.48 1.87
N ALA A 58 1.44 12.98 0.66
CA ALA A 58 0.37 13.51 -0.18
C ALA A 58 -1.03 13.17 0.35
N THR A 59 -1.20 11.99 0.93
CA THR A 59 -2.50 11.53 1.43
C THR A 59 -2.75 11.90 2.89
N GLY A 60 -1.70 12.15 3.65
CA GLY A 60 -1.78 12.33 5.09
C GLY A 60 -2.09 11.05 5.83
N CYS A 61 -2.01 9.91 5.17
CA CYS A 61 -2.31 8.60 5.75
C CYS A 61 -1.05 7.94 6.32
N THR A 62 -1.25 7.06 7.29
CA THR A 62 -0.22 6.06 7.64
C THR A 62 -0.24 5.00 6.55
N VAL A 63 0.89 4.73 5.94
CA VAL A 63 1.00 3.79 4.82
C VAL A 63 1.61 2.48 5.33
N TYR A 64 0.88 1.39 5.13
CA TYR A 64 1.33 0.02 5.43
C TYR A 64 1.82 -0.59 4.13
N VAL A 65 3.10 -0.93 4.07
CA VAL A 65 3.76 -1.37 2.85
C VAL A 65 4.04 -2.86 2.92
N GLY A 66 3.52 -3.60 1.96
CA GLY A 66 3.69 -5.04 1.85
C GLY A 66 2.47 -5.83 2.34
N PRO A 67 2.48 -7.13 2.17
CA PRO A 67 3.56 -7.90 1.53
C PRO A 67 3.61 -7.71 0.02
N GLY A 68 4.82 -7.82 -0.57
CA GLY A 68 5.02 -7.66 -2.00
C GLY A 68 4.38 -8.74 -2.85
N GLU A 69 4.22 -9.93 -2.28
CA GLU A 69 3.64 -11.10 -2.97
C GLU A 69 2.20 -11.36 -2.53
N ALA A 70 1.43 -10.30 -2.32
CA ALA A 70 0.10 -10.40 -1.73
C ALA A 70 -0.86 -11.31 -2.50
N THR A 71 -0.78 -11.33 -3.84
CA THR A 71 -1.66 -12.17 -4.65
C THR A 71 -1.42 -13.66 -4.37
N ALA A 72 -0.15 -14.08 -4.35
CA ALA A 72 0.21 -15.46 -4.08
C ALA A 72 -0.13 -15.85 -2.64
N ILE A 73 0.15 -14.96 -1.69
CA ILE A 73 -0.15 -15.15 -0.27
C ILE A 73 -1.66 -15.32 -0.06
N GLY A 74 -2.45 -14.44 -0.68
CA GLY A 74 -3.91 -14.49 -0.59
C GLY A 74 -4.48 -15.79 -1.15
N ASN A 75 -3.93 -16.26 -2.26
CA ASN A 75 -4.35 -17.50 -2.88
C ASN A 75 -4.06 -18.71 -1.96
N ALA A 76 -2.86 -18.77 -1.39
CA ALA A 76 -2.49 -19.80 -0.44
C ALA A 76 -3.36 -19.75 0.82
N ALA A 77 -3.62 -18.56 1.34
CA ALA A 77 -4.46 -18.37 2.52
C ALA A 77 -5.89 -18.81 2.28
N ALA A 78 -6.44 -18.52 1.09
CA ALA A 78 -7.79 -18.96 0.73
C ALA A 78 -7.88 -20.49 0.72
N GLN A 79 -6.86 -21.19 0.24
CA GLN A 79 -6.82 -22.64 0.28
C GLN A 79 -6.75 -23.16 1.71
N MET A 80 -5.93 -22.55 2.57
CA MET A 80 -5.85 -22.93 3.98
C MET A 80 -7.19 -22.75 4.70
N LEU A 81 -7.91 -21.68 4.38
CA LEU A 81 -9.24 -21.45 4.90
C LEU A 81 -10.21 -22.55 4.46
N SER A 82 -10.14 -22.94 3.19
CA SER A 82 -10.97 -23.98 2.60
C SER A 82 -10.71 -25.34 3.25
N PHE A 83 -9.46 -25.64 3.61
CA PHE A 83 -9.09 -26.89 4.26
C PHE A 83 -9.28 -26.86 5.79
N GLY A 84 -9.74 -25.75 6.34
CA GLY A 84 -10.01 -25.62 7.78
C GLY A 84 -8.79 -25.37 8.65
N GLU A 85 -7.64 -25.06 8.06
CA GLU A 85 -6.45 -24.72 8.83
C GLU A 85 -6.48 -23.31 9.40
N LEU A 86 -7.25 -22.43 8.77
CA LEU A 86 -7.52 -21.10 9.27
C LEU A 86 -9.03 -20.93 9.36
N GLY A 87 -9.51 -20.34 10.43
CA GLY A 87 -10.93 -20.26 10.73
C GLY A 87 -11.64 -19.02 10.19
N SER A 88 -10.90 -17.96 9.85
CA SER A 88 -11.52 -16.70 9.43
C SER A 88 -10.55 -15.81 8.67
N VAL A 89 -11.09 -14.80 8.00
CA VAL A 89 -10.28 -13.78 7.32
C VAL A 89 -9.40 -13.01 8.32
N SER A 90 -9.90 -12.79 9.54
CA SER A 90 -9.11 -12.15 10.59
C SER A 90 -7.87 -12.96 10.97
N GLU A 91 -8.00 -14.28 11.05
CA GLU A 91 -6.86 -15.17 11.30
C GLU A 91 -5.86 -15.13 10.15
N ILE A 92 -6.35 -15.06 8.91
CA ILE A 92 -5.49 -14.92 7.73
C ILE A 92 -4.66 -13.64 7.84
N ARG A 93 -5.28 -12.53 8.18
CA ARG A 93 -4.59 -11.24 8.31
C ARG A 93 -3.53 -11.27 9.40
N GLU A 94 -3.83 -11.87 10.53
CA GLU A 94 -2.84 -12.03 11.60
C GLU A 94 -1.69 -12.94 11.19
N CYS A 95 -1.99 -14.04 10.53
CA CYS A 95 -0.98 -14.97 10.04
C CYS A 95 -0.02 -14.29 9.07
N VAL A 96 -0.55 -13.50 8.13
CA VAL A 96 0.26 -12.73 7.18
C VAL A 96 1.12 -11.70 7.90
N ARG A 97 0.55 -11.00 8.87
CA ARG A 97 1.27 -9.99 9.64
C ARG A 97 2.45 -10.58 10.41
N HIS A 98 2.28 -11.80 10.95
CA HIS A 98 3.34 -12.51 11.69
C HIS A 98 4.36 -13.19 10.78
N SER A 99 3.95 -13.59 9.58
CA SER A 99 4.79 -14.39 8.67
C SER A 99 5.57 -13.57 7.67
N PHE A 100 5.10 -12.37 7.35
CA PHE A 100 5.68 -11.51 6.31
C PHE A 100 5.91 -10.10 6.85
N ASP A 101 6.95 -9.46 6.33
CA ASP A 101 7.29 -8.10 6.75
C ASP A 101 6.32 -7.09 6.15
N VAL A 102 5.76 -6.25 7.00
CA VAL A 102 4.95 -5.10 6.61
C VAL A 102 5.62 -3.86 7.19
N THR A 103 6.01 -2.93 6.33
CA THR A 103 6.65 -1.69 6.74
C THR A 103 5.60 -0.61 6.93
N ILE A 104 5.76 0.19 7.99
CA ILE A 104 4.86 1.30 8.28
C ILE A 104 5.55 2.61 7.93
N VAL A 105 4.92 3.41 7.07
CA VAL A 105 5.42 4.71 6.66
C VAL A 105 4.42 5.77 7.11
N GLN A 106 4.90 6.73 7.87
CA GLN A 106 4.05 7.79 8.40
C GLN A 106 4.50 9.14 7.84
N LYS A 107 3.52 10.05 7.70
CA LYS A 107 3.77 11.43 7.38
C LYS A 107 4.57 12.07 8.52
N LYS A 108 5.63 12.78 8.16
CA LYS A 108 6.41 13.55 9.12
C LYS A 108 5.76 14.89 9.42
#